data_2e80b8e16053b5c39794cf498fcd99fc
#
_entry.id   2e80b8e16053b5c39794cf498fcd99fc
#
_cell.length_a   1.000
_cell.length_b   1.000
_cell.length_c   1.000
_cell.angle_alpha   90.00
_cell.angle_beta   90.00
_cell.angle_gamma   90.00
#
_symmetry.space_group_name_H-M   'P 1'
#
loop_
_entity.id
_entity.type
_entity.pdbx_description
1 polymer ?
#
loop_
_entity_poly.entity_id
_entity_poly.type
_entity_poly.pdbx_seq_one_letter_code
_entity_poly.pdbx_strand_id
1 'polypeptide(L)'
;MVERRKTQLPPRMPHRQINDFQAFGAHAPRGALARIIRAARRAPEGWAGRRAAYLLRALGIRALRGRPADVESLGARMRLYPADNVSEKRMLFTPQYFDPHELDYLAQRITPDFVFVDVGANVGGYSLFVAARAGAAARILAIEPQPEIHERLVYNVRQNDFATVKTLECAAADCDGEVTMFLDSRNRGDSSIRIVP
;
A
#
# COMPACT_ATOMS: atom_id res chain seq x y z
N MET A 1 14.31 -4.72 46.79
CA MET A 1 14.04 -3.36 46.27
C MET A 1 14.78 -3.27 44.97
N VAL A 2 14.10 -3.56 43.85
CA VAL A 2 14.72 -3.56 42.50
C VAL A 2 14.30 -2.29 41.80
N GLU A 3 15.27 -1.42 41.58
CA GLU A 3 15.08 -0.12 40.94
C GLU A 3 14.83 -0.33 39.44
N ARG A 4 13.61 -0.07 38.97
CA ARG A 4 13.27 -0.10 37.55
C ARG A 4 13.92 1.08 36.87
N ARG A 5 14.99 0.83 36.10
CA ARG A 5 15.54 1.82 35.16
C ARG A 5 14.47 2.20 34.14
N LYS A 6 14.02 3.45 34.18
CA LYS A 6 13.20 4.03 33.13
C LYS A 6 14.05 4.09 31.85
N THR A 7 13.80 3.18 30.93
CA THR A 7 14.40 3.25 29.58
C THR A 7 13.79 4.48 28.90
N GLN A 8 14.58 5.52 28.70
CA GLN A 8 14.18 6.66 27.90
C GLN A 8 13.95 6.16 26.45
N LEU A 9 12.73 6.33 25.96
CA LEU A 9 12.41 6.13 24.55
C LEU A 9 13.32 7.04 23.70
N PRO A 10 13.90 6.51 22.61
CA PRO A 10 14.67 7.34 21.69
C PRO A 10 13.79 8.48 21.16
N PRO A 11 14.38 9.66 20.87
CA PRO A 11 13.63 10.80 20.39
C PRO A 11 12.83 10.39 19.14
N ARG A 12 11.54 10.75 19.11
CA ARG A 12 10.68 10.56 17.94
C ARG A 12 11.41 11.18 16.75
N MET A 13 11.77 10.36 15.78
CA MET A 13 12.22 10.86 14.48
C MET A 13 11.15 11.82 13.95
N PRO A 14 11.54 12.97 13.38
CA PRO A 14 10.56 13.88 12.81
C PRO A 14 9.75 13.11 11.76
N HIS A 15 8.47 12.92 12.04
CA HIS A 15 7.52 12.38 11.05
C HIS A 15 7.64 13.29 9.82
N ARG A 16 8.11 12.74 8.72
CA ARG A 16 8.02 13.41 7.44
C ARG A 16 6.53 13.56 7.19
N GLN A 17 5.99 14.76 7.47
CA GLN A 17 4.59 15.07 7.21
C GLN A 17 4.33 14.71 5.76
N ILE A 18 3.56 13.67 5.55
CA ILE A 18 3.07 13.32 4.23
C ILE A 18 2.15 14.47 3.87
N ASN A 19 2.55 15.30 2.89
CA ASN A 19 1.74 16.40 2.38
C ASN A 19 0.58 15.84 1.54
N ASP A 20 -0.23 14.96 2.15
CA ASP A 20 -1.37 14.29 1.49
C ASP A 20 -2.64 15.16 1.41
N PHE A 21 -2.50 16.46 1.76
CA PHE A 21 -3.59 17.42 1.62
C PHE A 21 -3.86 17.84 0.16
N GLN A 22 -3.01 17.46 -0.78
CA GLN A 22 -3.25 17.78 -2.18
C GLN A 22 -4.28 16.82 -2.77
N ALA A 23 -5.22 17.36 -3.55
CA ALA A 23 -6.23 16.59 -4.26
C ALA A 23 -5.61 15.49 -5.14
N PHE A 24 -6.33 14.39 -5.33
CA PHE A 24 -5.93 13.34 -6.28
C PHE A 24 -5.76 13.94 -7.68
N GLY A 25 -4.70 13.53 -8.35
CA GLY A 25 -4.29 14.08 -9.67
C GLY A 25 -3.18 15.13 -9.59
N ALA A 26 -2.91 15.70 -8.40
CA ALA A 26 -1.80 16.65 -8.23
C ALA A 26 -0.43 16.01 -8.57
N HIS A 27 -0.29 14.70 -8.34
CA HIS A 27 0.90 13.91 -8.66
C HIS A 27 0.70 12.99 -9.86
N ALA A 28 -0.24 13.31 -10.75
CA ALA A 28 -0.47 12.51 -11.96
C ALA A 28 0.80 12.47 -12.83
N PRO A 29 1.30 11.28 -13.20
CA PRO A 29 2.47 11.17 -14.08
C PRO A 29 2.22 11.83 -15.43
N ARG A 30 3.19 12.63 -15.92
CA ARG A 30 3.10 13.34 -17.20
C ARG A 30 4.32 13.07 -18.08
N GLY A 31 4.19 13.35 -19.38
CA GLY A 31 5.30 13.29 -20.33
C GLY A 31 6.00 11.93 -20.40
N ALA A 32 7.31 11.95 -20.27
CA ALA A 32 8.15 10.72 -20.34
C ALA A 32 7.81 9.71 -19.24
N LEU A 33 7.54 10.18 -18.01
CA LEU A 33 7.19 9.29 -16.88
C LEU A 33 5.90 8.53 -17.14
N ALA A 34 4.86 9.19 -17.64
CA ALA A 34 3.60 8.53 -18.01
C ALA A 34 3.81 7.45 -19.08
N ARG A 35 4.69 7.72 -20.07
CA ARG A 35 5.04 6.74 -21.12
C ARG A 35 5.79 5.55 -20.55
N ILE A 36 6.74 5.77 -19.64
CA ILE A 36 7.50 4.70 -18.95
C ILE A 36 6.54 3.81 -18.15
N ILE A 37 5.66 4.38 -17.35
CA ILE A 37 4.68 3.62 -16.54
C ILE A 37 3.78 2.79 -17.46
N ARG A 38 3.25 3.39 -18.51
CA ARG A 38 2.39 2.69 -19.48
C ARG A 38 3.11 1.54 -20.19
N ALA A 39 4.37 1.74 -20.59
CA ALA A 39 5.17 0.70 -21.22
C ALA A 39 5.46 -0.45 -20.25
N ALA A 40 5.81 -0.17 -19.00
CA ALA A 40 6.04 -1.18 -17.97
C ALA A 40 4.79 -2.03 -17.69
N ARG A 41 3.61 -1.38 -17.63
CA ARG A 41 2.32 -2.07 -17.41
C ARG A 41 1.85 -2.92 -18.58
N ARG A 42 2.33 -2.63 -19.80
CA ARG A 42 2.01 -3.39 -21.02
C ARG A 42 3.04 -4.46 -21.36
N ALA A 43 4.09 -4.60 -20.52
CA ALA A 43 5.11 -5.59 -20.76
C ALA A 43 4.51 -7.01 -20.70
N PRO A 44 4.84 -7.89 -21.67
CA PRO A 44 4.33 -9.25 -21.70
C PRO A 44 4.86 -10.09 -20.53
N GLU A 45 4.13 -11.16 -20.18
CA GLU A 45 4.42 -11.99 -19.00
C GLU A 45 5.72 -12.83 -19.11
N GLY A 46 6.24 -13.04 -20.31
CA GLY A 46 7.45 -13.81 -20.52
C GLY A 46 8.70 -13.20 -19.85
N TRP A 47 9.78 -13.99 -19.74
CA TRP A 47 11.03 -13.59 -19.10
C TRP A 47 11.59 -12.25 -19.64
N ALA A 48 11.62 -12.07 -20.95
CA ALA A 48 12.11 -10.84 -21.58
C ALA A 48 11.23 -9.63 -21.24
N GLY A 49 9.89 -9.80 -21.23
CA GLY A 49 8.95 -8.77 -20.86
C GLY A 49 9.09 -8.35 -19.40
N ARG A 50 9.25 -9.30 -18.48
CA ARG A 50 9.51 -9.01 -17.05
C ARG A 50 10.80 -8.22 -16.86
N ARG A 51 11.90 -8.59 -17.56
CA ARG A 51 13.15 -7.82 -17.49
C ARG A 51 12.98 -6.41 -18.03
N ALA A 52 12.30 -6.25 -19.17
CA ALA A 52 12.00 -4.92 -19.73
C ALA A 52 11.15 -4.07 -18.75
N ALA A 53 10.11 -4.65 -18.15
CA ALA A 53 9.29 -3.99 -17.14
C ALA A 53 10.11 -3.51 -15.93
N TYR A 54 11.04 -4.34 -15.45
CA TYR A 54 11.88 -4.00 -14.30
C TYR A 54 12.91 -2.90 -14.64
N LEU A 55 13.45 -2.88 -15.85
CA LEU A 55 14.30 -1.78 -16.32
C LEU A 55 13.51 -0.47 -16.41
N LEU A 56 12.32 -0.50 -17.02
CA LEU A 56 11.43 0.65 -17.10
C LEU A 56 11.02 1.15 -15.70
N ARG A 57 10.74 0.23 -14.78
CA ARG A 57 10.46 0.56 -13.37
C ARG A 57 11.63 1.29 -12.71
N ALA A 58 12.86 0.81 -12.91
CA ALA A 58 14.05 1.47 -12.36
C ALA A 58 14.21 2.90 -12.90
N LEU A 59 14.00 3.10 -14.20
CA LEU A 59 14.02 4.43 -14.82
C LEU A 59 12.89 5.32 -14.27
N GLY A 60 11.68 4.78 -14.11
CA GLY A 60 10.53 5.51 -13.57
C GLY A 60 10.73 5.95 -12.12
N ILE A 61 11.29 5.08 -11.27
CA ILE A 61 11.63 5.42 -9.88
C ILE A 61 12.64 6.56 -9.82
N ARG A 62 13.69 6.53 -10.66
CA ARG A 62 14.67 7.62 -10.75
C ARG A 62 14.02 8.93 -11.21
N ALA A 63 13.10 8.87 -12.20
CA ALA A 63 12.39 10.04 -12.71
C ALA A 63 11.44 10.66 -11.67
N LEU A 64 10.86 9.86 -10.78
CA LEU A 64 10.00 10.33 -9.67
C LEU A 64 10.79 11.12 -8.61
N ARG A 65 12.09 10.86 -8.44
CA ARG A 65 12.93 11.56 -7.44
C ARG A 65 12.33 11.55 -6.03
N GLY A 66 11.78 10.40 -5.60
CA GLY A 66 11.15 10.24 -4.30
C GLY A 66 9.75 10.84 -4.15
N ARG A 67 9.19 11.41 -5.23
CA ARG A 67 7.81 11.93 -5.22
C ARG A 67 6.80 10.80 -5.37
N PRO A 68 5.58 10.94 -4.82
CA PRO A 68 4.49 10.02 -5.08
C PRO A 68 3.96 10.13 -6.51
N ALA A 69 3.09 9.19 -6.88
CA ALA A 69 2.38 9.21 -8.14
C ALA A 69 0.90 8.87 -7.94
N ASP A 70 0.01 9.68 -8.49
CA ASP A 70 -1.43 9.45 -8.52
C ASP A 70 -1.78 8.65 -9.77
N VAL A 71 -2.28 7.43 -9.59
CA VAL A 71 -2.62 6.52 -10.70
C VAL A 71 -3.86 5.70 -10.38
N GLU A 72 -4.50 5.19 -11.40
CA GLU A 72 -5.42 4.05 -11.25
C GLU A 72 -4.60 2.76 -11.28
N SER A 73 -4.80 1.91 -10.26
CA SER A 73 -4.18 0.60 -10.15
C SER A 73 -5.12 -0.38 -9.46
N LEU A 74 -5.14 -1.65 -9.91
CA LEU A 74 -5.98 -2.71 -9.38
C LEU A 74 -7.50 -2.39 -9.37
N GLY A 75 -7.93 -1.41 -10.17
CA GLY A 75 -9.32 -0.95 -10.25
C GLY A 75 -9.66 0.22 -9.34
N ALA A 76 -8.69 0.83 -8.66
CA ALA A 76 -8.89 1.94 -7.74
C ALA A 76 -7.92 3.10 -8.01
N ARG A 77 -8.32 4.31 -7.61
CA ARG A 77 -7.46 5.50 -7.55
C ARG A 77 -6.55 5.39 -6.34
N MET A 78 -5.25 5.48 -6.56
CA MET A 78 -4.25 5.34 -5.51
C MET A 78 -3.13 6.37 -5.66
N ARG A 79 -2.72 6.97 -4.54
CA ARG A 79 -1.46 7.69 -4.43
C ARG A 79 -0.40 6.73 -3.91
N LEU A 80 0.62 6.50 -4.70
CA LEU A 80 1.65 5.49 -4.44
C LEU A 80 3.03 6.13 -4.25
N TYR A 81 3.77 5.68 -3.23
CA TYR A 81 5.11 6.14 -2.84
C TYR A 81 6.15 5.04 -3.14
N PRO A 82 6.58 4.87 -4.40
CA PRO A 82 7.39 3.72 -4.79
C PRO A 82 8.85 3.77 -4.32
N ALA A 83 9.26 4.83 -3.64
CA ALA A 83 10.65 4.98 -3.18
C ALA A 83 10.97 4.07 -1.97
N ASP A 84 10.01 3.89 -1.08
CA ASP A 84 10.18 3.26 0.24
C ASP A 84 9.25 2.08 0.51
N ASN A 85 8.43 1.67 -0.47
CA ASN A 85 7.49 0.55 -0.33
C ASN A 85 7.49 -0.32 -1.60
N VAL A 86 7.81 -1.60 -1.44
CA VAL A 86 7.90 -2.55 -2.56
C VAL A 86 6.54 -2.83 -3.17
N SER A 87 5.48 -2.96 -2.36
CA SER A 87 4.12 -3.19 -2.83
C SER A 87 3.62 -2.02 -3.67
N GLU A 88 3.83 -0.78 -3.21
CA GLU A 88 3.47 0.43 -3.95
C GLU A 88 4.26 0.54 -5.28
N LYS A 89 5.52 0.14 -5.27
CA LYS A 89 6.36 0.06 -6.46
C LYS A 89 5.80 -0.92 -7.50
N ARG A 90 5.34 -2.10 -7.04
CA ARG A 90 4.71 -3.11 -7.91
C ARG A 90 3.38 -2.60 -8.46
N MET A 91 2.50 -2.09 -7.61
CA MET A 91 1.21 -1.55 -8.01
C MET A 91 1.34 -0.37 -8.98
N LEU A 92 2.37 0.48 -8.83
CA LEU A 92 2.58 1.60 -9.75
C LEU A 92 3.06 1.16 -11.13
N PHE A 93 4.10 0.33 -11.20
CA PHE A 93 4.79 0.04 -12.46
C PHE A 93 4.42 -1.29 -13.08
N THR A 94 4.10 -2.28 -12.29
CA THR A 94 3.89 -3.67 -12.72
C THR A 94 2.69 -4.32 -12.03
N PRO A 95 1.49 -3.70 -12.06
CA PRO A 95 0.30 -4.26 -11.41
C PRO A 95 -0.09 -5.64 -11.95
N GLN A 96 0.23 -5.95 -13.21
CA GLN A 96 0.00 -7.27 -13.81
C GLN A 96 0.84 -8.39 -13.14
N TYR A 97 1.88 -8.04 -12.38
CA TYR A 97 2.71 -8.98 -11.62
C TYR A 97 2.52 -8.85 -10.10
N PHE A 98 1.54 -8.05 -9.67
CA PHE A 98 1.19 -7.92 -8.27
C PHE A 98 0.26 -9.07 -7.88
N ASP A 99 0.82 -10.11 -7.28
CA ASP A 99 0.14 -11.28 -6.72
C ASP A 99 -1.02 -11.81 -7.60
N PRO A 100 -0.76 -12.14 -8.88
CA PRO A 100 -1.81 -12.41 -9.85
C PRO A 100 -2.67 -13.61 -9.46
N HIS A 101 -2.08 -14.66 -8.87
CA HIS A 101 -2.82 -15.86 -8.47
C HIS A 101 -3.77 -15.57 -7.31
N GLU A 102 -3.32 -14.78 -6.33
CA GLU A 102 -4.12 -14.37 -5.18
C GLU A 102 -5.28 -13.45 -5.61
N LEU A 103 -5.00 -12.50 -6.49
CA LEU A 103 -6.02 -11.60 -7.02
C LEU A 103 -7.05 -12.34 -7.88
N ASP A 104 -6.62 -13.28 -8.71
CA ASP A 104 -7.52 -14.13 -9.50
C ASP A 104 -8.38 -15.03 -8.59
N TYR A 105 -7.77 -15.60 -7.55
CA TYR A 105 -8.49 -16.38 -6.55
C TYR A 105 -9.58 -15.55 -5.84
N LEU A 106 -9.25 -14.33 -5.44
CA LEU A 106 -10.22 -13.40 -4.85
C LEU A 106 -11.31 -13.01 -5.83
N ALA A 107 -10.94 -12.63 -7.07
CA ALA A 107 -11.88 -12.19 -8.09
C ALA A 107 -12.99 -13.20 -8.36
N GLN A 108 -12.68 -14.50 -8.29
CA GLN A 108 -13.65 -15.59 -8.48
C GLN A 108 -14.62 -15.77 -7.29
N ARG A 109 -14.34 -15.16 -6.14
CA ARG A 109 -15.11 -15.32 -4.89
C ARG A 109 -15.88 -14.08 -4.47
N ILE A 110 -15.55 -12.93 -5.06
CA ILE A 110 -16.22 -11.68 -4.73
C ILE A 110 -17.70 -11.76 -5.14
N THR A 111 -18.59 -11.57 -4.16
CA THR A 111 -20.02 -11.43 -4.33
C THR A 111 -20.46 -9.99 -4.03
N PRO A 112 -21.69 -9.58 -4.41
CA PRO A 112 -22.17 -8.22 -4.09
C PRO A 112 -22.16 -7.87 -2.59
N ASP A 113 -22.26 -8.87 -1.71
CA ASP A 113 -22.30 -8.76 -0.25
C ASP A 113 -21.03 -9.30 0.44
N PHE A 114 -19.95 -9.42 -0.31
CA PHE A 114 -18.70 -10.04 0.15
C PHE A 114 -18.17 -9.42 1.44
N VAL A 115 -17.75 -10.27 2.39
CA VAL A 115 -17.10 -9.86 3.64
C VAL A 115 -15.63 -10.18 3.56
N PHE A 116 -14.78 -9.16 3.70
CA PHE A 116 -13.33 -9.30 3.57
C PHE A 116 -12.61 -8.62 4.73
N VAL A 117 -11.67 -9.32 5.33
CA VAL A 117 -10.76 -8.78 6.36
C VAL A 117 -9.34 -8.88 5.83
N ASP A 118 -8.71 -7.73 5.68
CA ASP A 118 -7.34 -7.55 5.15
C ASP A 118 -6.41 -7.20 6.32
N VAL A 119 -5.64 -8.16 6.80
CA VAL A 119 -4.70 -7.98 7.91
C VAL A 119 -3.31 -7.69 7.34
N GLY A 120 -2.76 -6.54 7.66
CA GLY A 120 -1.57 -6.00 7.01
C GLY A 120 -1.91 -5.37 5.65
N ALA A 121 -2.99 -4.60 5.62
CA ALA A 121 -3.56 -4.05 4.38
C ALA A 121 -2.61 -3.13 3.60
N ASN A 122 -1.50 -2.73 4.22
CA ASN A 122 -0.55 -1.80 3.62
C ASN A 122 -1.30 -0.55 3.12
N VAL A 123 -1.08 -0.11 1.90
CA VAL A 123 -1.77 1.04 1.31
C VAL A 123 -3.10 0.68 0.62
N GLY A 124 -3.62 -0.53 0.87
CA GLY A 124 -4.94 -0.98 0.44
C GLY A 124 -4.97 -1.75 -0.88
N GLY A 125 -3.88 -2.41 -1.26
CA GLY A 125 -3.82 -3.15 -2.52
C GLY A 125 -4.95 -4.17 -2.69
N TYR A 126 -5.13 -5.06 -1.73
CA TYR A 126 -6.19 -6.07 -1.72
C TYR A 126 -7.56 -5.48 -1.38
N SER A 127 -7.62 -4.66 -0.33
CA SER A 127 -8.87 -4.04 0.11
C SER A 127 -9.56 -3.25 -1.01
N LEU A 128 -8.81 -2.44 -1.74
CA LEU A 128 -9.34 -1.63 -2.84
C LEU A 128 -9.63 -2.47 -4.09
N PHE A 129 -8.84 -3.52 -4.35
CA PHE A 129 -9.14 -4.48 -5.42
C PHE A 129 -10.48 -5.16 -5.21
N VAL A 130 -10.77 -5.60 -3.97
CA VAL A 130 -12.06 -6.18 -3.59
C VAL A 130 -13.17 -5.15 -3.67
N ALA A 131 -12.97 -3.96 -3.09
CA ALA A 131 -13.97 -2.90 -3.08
C ALA A 131 -14.38 -2.44 -4.48
N ALA A 132 -13.45 -2.39 -5.42
CA ALA A 132 -13.71 -2.02 -6.80
C ALA A 132 -14.57 -3.05 -7.57
N ARG A 133 -14.73 -4.26 -7.03
CA ARG A 133 -15.46 -5.39 -7.68
C ARG A 133 -16.68 -5.84 -6.93
N ALA A 134 -16.71 -5.60 -5.62
CA ALA A 134 -17.84 -5.96 -4.77
C ALA A 134 -19.00 -4.96 -4.92
N GLY A 135 -20.17 -5.37 -4.48
CA GLY A 135 -21.36 -4.52 -4.46
C GLY A 135 -21.41 -3.58 -3.24
N ALA A 136 -22.42 -2.72 -3.20
CA ALA A 136 -22.62 -1.77 -2.11
C ALA A 136 -22.91 -2.44 -0.74
N ALA A 137 -23.35 -3.70 -0.74
CA ALA A 137 -23.59 -4.48 0.48
C ALA A 137 -22.31 -5.15 1.05
N ALA A 138 -21.20 -5.10 0.34
CA ALA A 138 -19.94 -5.67 0.80
C ALA A 138 -19.42 -4.95 2.05
N ARG A 139 -18.67 -5.67 2.87
CA ARG A 139 -18.05 -5.16 4.10
C ARG A 139 -16.58 -5.50 4.10
N ILE A 140 -15.74 -4.49 4.01
CA ILE A 140 -14.29 -4.65 3.96
C ILE A 140 -13.69 -3.97 5.18
N LEU A 141 -12.86 -4.70 5.92
CA LEU A 141 -12.08 -4.21 7.04
C LEU A 141 -10.59 -4.32 6.71
N ALA A 142 -9.92 -3.18 6.59
CA ALA A 142 -8.51 -3.08 6.30
C ALA A 142 -7.74 -2.69 7.57
N ILE A 143 -6.85 -3.56 8.03
CA ILE A 143 -6.09 -3.40 9.27
C ILE A 143 -4.62 -3.18 8.91
N GLU A 144 -4.07 -2.02 9.31
CA GLU A 144 -2.67 -1.68 9.08
C GLU A 144 -2.07 -1.04 10.34
N PRO A 145 -1.08 -1.69 10.97
CA PRO A 145 -0.53 -1.21 12.23
C PRO A 145 0.44 -0.03 12.11
N GLN A 146 1.06 0.18 10.94
CA GLN A 146 2.04 1.24 10.78
C GLN A 146 1.35 2.57 10.50
N PRO A 147 1.43 3.59 11.40
CA PRO A 147 0.67 4.83 11.28
C PRO A 147 0.82 5.53 9.93
N GLU A 148 2.05 5.69 9.43
CA GLU A 148 2.30 6.36 8.16
C GLU A 148 1.70 5.58 6.95
N ILE A 149 1.75 4.25 6.97
CA ILE A 149 1.16 3.41 5.92
C ILE A 149 -0.36 3.42 6.05
N HIS A 150 -0.89 3.38 7.28
CA HIS A 150 -2.32 3.53 7.54
C HIS A 150 -2.87 4.89 7.05
N GLU A 151 -2.14 6.00 7.23
CA GLU A 151 -2.51 7.29 6.65
C GLU A 151 -2.61 7.22 5.11
N ARG A 152 -1.67 6.54 4.43
CA ARG A 152 -1.73 6.31 2.99
C ARG A 152 -2.93 5.45 2.59
N LEU A 153 -3.23 4.40 3.37
CA LEU A 153 -4.41 3.56 3.19
C LEU A 153 -5.69 4.40 3.27
N VAL A 154 -5.85 5.19 4.34
CA VAL A 154 -7.00 6.08 4.53
C VAL A 154 -7.13 7.06 3.37
N TYR A 155 -6.02 7.68 2.95
CA TYR A 155 -6.02 8.55 1.78
C TYR A 155 -6.55 7.82 0.55
N ASN A 156 -5.99 6.65 0.22
CA ASN A 156 -6.37 5.88 -0.96
C ASN A 156 -7.85 5.44 -0.92
N VAL A 157 -8.35 5.03 0.24
CA VAL A 157 -9.78 4.70 0.41
C VAL A 157 -10.65 5.92 0.08
N ARG A 158 -10.30 7.11 0.57
CA ARG A 158 -11.05 8.35 0.37
C ARG A 158 -11.06 8.88 -1.07
N GLN A 159 -10.13 8.42 -1.94
CA GLN A 159 -10.11 8.82 -3.34
C GLN A 159 -11.12 8.04 -4.21
N ASN A 160 -11.82 7.09 -3.60
CA ASN A 160 -12.78 6.21 -4.26
C ASN A 160 -14.11 6.28 -3.54
N ASP A 161 -15.20 6.12 -4.29
CA ASP A 161 -16.56 6.08 -3.73
C ASP A 161 -16.90 4.68 -3.15
N PHE A 162 -15.97 4.09 -2.41
CA PHE A 162 -16.12 2.77 -1.80
C PHE A 162 -16.62 2.91 -0.36
N ALA A 163 -17.94 3.07 -0.18
CA ALA A 163 -18.56 3.20 1.15
C ALA A 163 -18.37 1.97 2.06
N THR A 164 -17.89 0.87 1.52
CA THR A 164 -17.78 -0.43 2.19
C THR A 164 -16.45 -0.68 2.90
N VAL A 165 -15.45 0.19 2.73
CA VAL A 165 -14.11 -0.01 3.32
C VAL A 165 -13.98 0.75 4.63
N LYS A 166 -13.76 0.01 5.73
CA LYS A 166 -13.37 0.55 7.03
C LYS A 166 -11.89 0.26 7.27
N THR A 167 -11.17 1.19 7.88
CA THR A 167 -9.76 1.04 8.21
C THR A 167 -9.53 1.05 9.70
N LEU A 168 -8.58 0.26 10.20
CA LEU A 168 -8.15 0.25 11.60
C LEU A 168 -6.62 0.37 11.67
N GLU A 169 -6.16 1.29 12.52
CA GLU A 169 -4.74 1.44 12.85
C GLU A 169 -4.42 0.59 14.09
N CYS A 170 -4.21 -0.70 13.87
CA CYS A 170 -3.83 -1.61 14.95
C CYS A 170 -3.09 -2.84 14.39
N ALA A 171 -2.36 -3.53 15.26
CA ALA A 171 -1.84 -4.86 14.98
C ALA A 171 -2.87 -5.92 15.40
N ALA A 172 -3.03 -6.97 14.60
CA ALA A 172 -3.78 -8.15 15.03
C ALA A 172 -2.87 -9.01 15.92
N ALA A 173 -3.33 -9.32 17.13
CA ALA A 173 -2.62 -10.14 18.11
C ALA A 173 -3.61 -11.06 18.84
N ASP A 174 -3.09 -12.01 19.60
CA ASP A 174 -3.86 -12.96 20.43
C ASP A 174 -4.22 -12.41 21.81
N CYS A 175 -3.72 -11.23 22.15
CA CYS A 175 -4.00 -10.54 23.41
C CYS A 175 -4.05 -9.02 23.22
N ASP A 176 -4.73 -8.36 24.15
CA ASP A 176 -4.71 -6.88 24.23
C ASP A 176 -3.38 -6.40 24.78
N GLY A 177 -2.82 -5.36 24.17
CA GLY A 177 -1.53 -4.82 24.62
C GLY A 177 -0.94 -3.79 23.67
N GLU A 178 0.27 -3.37 23.99
CA GLU A 178 1.08 -2.52 23.13
C GLU A 178 2.11 -3.36 22.36
N VAL A 179 2.32 -3.05 21.10
CA VAL A 179 3.33 -3.69 20.26
C VAL A 179 4.42 -2.71 19.90
N THR A 180 5.67 -3.14 19.97
CA THR A 180 6.80 -2.39 19.43
C THR A 180 7.00 -2.79 17.97
N MET A 181 6.92 -1.79 17.09
CA MET A 181 7.11 -1.98 15.66
C MET A 181 8.54 -1.60 15.26
N PHE A 182 9.21 -2.51 14.54
CA PHE A 182 10.51 -2.25 13.94
C PHE A 182 10.33 -1.87 12.48
N LEU A 183 10.61 -0.60 12.16
CA LEU A 183 10.44 -0.07 10.81
C LEU A 183 11.71 -0.33 9.99
N ASP A 184 11.58 -1.02 8.85
CA ASP A 184 12.65 -1.03 7.86
C ASP A 184 12.60 0.26 7.04
N SER A 185 13.65 1.08 7.17
CA SER A 185 13.78 2.35 6.45
C SER A 185 13.89 2.18 4.93
N ARG A 186 14.25 0.98 4.44
CA ARG A 186 14.42 0.66 3.02
C ARG A 186 13.16 0.07 2.39
N ASN A 187 12.32 -0.57 3.19
CA ASN A 187 11.04 -1.13 2.76
C ASN A 187 9.99 -1.03 3.88
N ARG A 188 9.24 0.06 3.89
CA ARG A 188 8.22 0.29 4.92
C ARG A 188 7.05 -0.69 4.87
N GLY A 189 6.86 -1.37 3.75
CA GLY A 189 5.85 -2.42 3.62
C GLY A 189 6.25 -3.76 4.23
N ASP A 190 7.49 -3.88 4.75
CA ASP A 190 8.05 -5.12 5.32
C ASP A 190 8.48 -4.90 6.78
N SER A 191 7.66 -4.16 7.53
CA SER A 191 7.88 -3.89 8.94
C SER A 191 7.59 -5.15 9.77
N SER A 192 8.42 -5.43 10.78
CA SER A 192 8.20 -6.53 11.70
C SER A 192 7.66 -6.04 13.04
N ILE A 193 6.81 -6.85 13.65
CA ILE A 193 6.24 -6.61 14.98
C ILE A 193 6.94 -7.54 15.96
N ARG A 194 7.38 -6.97 17.09
CA ARG A 194 7.80 -7.74 18.25
C ARG A 194 6.83 -7.48 19.39
N ILE A 195 6.15 -8.52 19.82
CA ILE A 195 5.34 -8.45 21.03
C ILE A 195 6.32 -8.37 22.20
N VAL A 196 6.21 -7.30 22.99
CA VAL A 196 6.97 -7.14 24.24
C VAL A 196 6.04 -7.56 25.36
N PRO A 197 6.36 -8.66 26.06
CA PRO A 197 5.53 -9.14 27.17
C PRO A 197 5.51 -8.15 28.35
#